data_c90769a841f2f46490201c867c750028
#
_entry.id   c90769a841f2f46490201c867c750028
#
_cell.length_a   1.000
_cell.length_b   1.000
_cell.length_c   1.000
_cell.angle_alpha   90.00
_cell.angle_beta   90.00
_cell.angle_gamma   90.00
#
_symmetry.space_group_name_H-M   'P 1'
#
loop_
_entity.id
_entity.type
_entity.pdbx_description
1 polymer ?
#
loop_
_entity_poly.entity_id
_entity_poly.type
_entity_poly.pdbx_seq_one_letter_code
_entity_poly.pdbx_strand_id
1 'polypeptide(L)'
;MNTETLSFLLTWTPFLLQGFLWNIFIAVCAVALGSLMGAGLAWLRVTRQGRIAAIAERVSTFLRGVPTLALIFYAVFVLPSEFTLPGSGVALHVPQWVKAVIGLSAAPLSFTSESLVVAHRAWRRGDIGAALLFIPTWINVFLISFIASSASSLVGVSELVSRCNTVIAATGTSVMVPVYIYCSFYFVVTALVFTALVGRFKTSAFMAGVQRRLTLSHARSSSR
;
A
#
# COMPACT_ATOMS: atom_id res chain seq x y z
N MET A 1 -7.97 4.62 -33.22
CA MET A 1 -6.70 5.21 -32.75
C MET A 1 -5.82 5.29 -33.98
N ASN A 2 -5.49 6.48 -34.44
CA ASN A 2 -4.71 6.67 -35.68
C ASN A 2 -3.26 6.19 -35.45
N THR A 3 -2.60 5.72 -36.50
CA THR A 3 -1.20 5.28 -36.46
C THR A 3 -0.26 6.33 -35.86
N GLU A 4 -0.52 7.60 -36.12
CA GLU A 4 0.20 8.73 -35.53
C GLU A 4 0.07 8.83 -34.01
N THR A 5 -1.15 8.60 -33.46
CA THR A 5 -1.36 8.59 -32.01
C THR A 5 -0.63 7.43 -31.34
N LEU A 6 -0.58 6.27 -32.00
CA LEU A 6 0.13 5.11 -31.48
C LEU A 6 1.64 5.33 -31.47
N SER A 7 2.21 5.85 -32.56
CA SER A 7 3.65 6.17 -32.61
C SER A 7 4.05 7.21 -31.57
N PHE A 8 3.20 8.23 -31.38
CA PHE A 8 3.36 9.22 -30.32
C PHE A 8 3.41 8.58 -28.93
N LEU A 9 2.43 7.73 -28.58
CA LEU A 9 2.38 7.07 -27.27
C LEU A 9 3.60 6.16 -27.05
N LEU A 10 4.03 5.43 -28.10
CA LEU A 10 5.21 4.58 -28.00
C LEU A 10 6.49 5.38 -27.74
N THR A 11 6.63 6.58 -28.32
CA THR A 11 7.76 7.47 -28.07
C THR A 11 7.83 7.91 -26.60
N TRP A 12 6.68 8.16 -25.96
CA TRP A 12 6.62 8.57 -24.55
C TRP A 12 6.59 7.41 -23.55
N THR A 13 6.45 6.18 -24.02
CA THR A 13 6.37 4.98 -23.18
C THR A 13 7.50 4.87 -22.16
N PRO A 14 8.80 5.07 -22.49
CA PRO A 14 9.88 4.93 -21.48
C PRO A 14 9.73 5.94 -20.35
N PHE A 15 9.33 7.19 -20.67
CA PHE A 15 9.10 8.22 -19.67
C PHE A 15 7.92 7.91 -18.76
N LEU A 16 6.81 7.44 -19.32
CA LEU A 16 5.61 7.04 -18.58
C LEU A 16 5.87 5.79 -17.73
N LEU A 17 6.57 4.79 -18.28
CA LEU A 17 6.91 3.57 -17.57
C LEU A 17 7.78 3.86 -16.33
N GLN A 18 8.72 4.79 -16.42
CA GLN A 18 9.50 5.20 -15.26
C GLN A 18 8.60 5.81 -14.16
N GLY A 19 7.57 6.60 -14.54
CA GLY A 19 6.57 7.11 -13.60
C GLY A 19 5.75 5.98 -12.96
N PHE A 20 5.36 4.98 -13.75
CA PHE A 20 4.67 3.79 -13.26
C PHE A 20 5.50 2.99 -12.24
N LEU A 21 6.80 2.83 -12.48
CA LEU A 21 7.69 2.19 -11.50
C LEU A 21 7.77 2.96 -10.19
N TRP A 22 7.67 4.28 -10.24
CA TRP A 22 7.55 5.10 -9.02
C TRP A 22 6.27 4.81 -8.24
N ASN A 23 5.12 4.58 -8.90
CA ASN A 23 3.89 4.15 -8.21
C ASN A 23 4.08 2.82 -7.48
N ILE A 24 4.71 1.84 -8.13
CA ILE A 24 5.02 0.55 -7.50
C ILE A 24 5.94 0.74 -6.29
N PHE A 25 7.01 1.51 -6.44
CA PHE A 25 7.98 1.76 -5.39
C PHE A 25 7.32 2.43 -4.16
N ILE A 26 6.54 3.49 -4.38
CA ILE A 26 5.81 4.20 -3.31
C ILE A 26 4.84 3.25 -2.60
N ALA A 27 4.09 2.44 -3.35
CA ALA A 27 3.15 1.49 -2.79
C ALA A 27 3.85 0.42 -1.94
N VAL A 28 4.95 -0.14 -2.42
CA VAL A 28 5.76 -1.11 -1.68
C VAL A 28 6.29 -0.51 -0.39
N CYS A 29 6.88 0.68 -0.45
CA CYS A 29 7.39 1.38 0.73
C CYS A 29 6.29 1.69 1.75
N ALA A 30 5.12 2.17 1.27
CA ALA A 30 3.99 2.49 2.14
C ALA A 30 3.40 1.24 2.81
N VAL A 31 3.25 0.14 2.06
CA VAL A 31 2.77 -1.13 2.63
C VAL A 31 3.79 -1.72 3.59
N ALA A 32 5.07 -1.69 3.29
CA ALA A 32 6.12 -2.17 4.19
C ALA A 32 6.12 -1.39 5.51
N LEU A 33 6.18 -0.05 5.44
CA LEU A 33 6.16 0.83 6.61
C LEU A 33 4.87 0.66 7.41
N GLY A 34 3.71 0.73 6.75
CA GLY A 34 2.41 0.59 7.38
C GLY A 34 2.22 -0.79 8.01
N SER A 35 2.70 -1.87 7.35
CA SER A 35 2.61 -3.22 7.90
C SER A 35 3.48 -3.41 9.13
N LEU A 36 4.69 -2.87 9.15
CA LEU A 36 5.57 -2.92 10.32
C LEU A 36 4.94 -2.19 11.52
N MET A 37 4.46 -0.98 11.31
CA MET A 37 3.80 -0.20 12.35
C MET A 37 2.47 -0.85 12.78
N GLY A 38 1.69 -1.37 11.84
CA GLY A 38 0.43 -2.06 12.08
C GLY A 38 0.62 -3.36 12.87
N ALA A 39 1.69 -4.12 12.60
CA ALA A 39 2.05 -5.29 13.40
C ALA A 39 2.42 -4.90 14.83
N GLY A 40 3.16 -3.81 15.02
CA GLY A 40 3.44 -3.26 16.35
C GLY A 40 2.16 -2.88 17.12
N LEU A 41 1.22 -2.18 16.46
CA LEU A 41 -0.08 -1.87 17.07
C LEU A 41 -0.90 -3.14 17.39
N ALA A 42 -0.93 -4.11 16.48
CA ALA A 42 -1.60 -5.38 16.73
C ALA A 42 -1.01 -6.10 17.94
N TRP A 43 0.32 -6.13 18.03
CA TRP A 43 1.02 -6.72 19.17
C TRP A 43 0.65 -6.04 20.50
N LEU A 44 0.61 -4.70 20.54
CA LEU A 44 0.16 -3.96 21.72
C LEU A 44 -1.29 -4.29 22.09
N ARG A 45 -2.19 -4.41 21.12
CA ARG A 45 -3.61 -4.75 21.33
C ARG A 45 -3.84 -6.16 21.84
N VAL A 46 -2.94 -7.11 21.55
CA VAL A 46 -3.09 -8.54 21.95
C VAL A 46 -2.36 -8.84 23.24
N THR A 47 -1.22 -8.18 23.50
CA THR A 47 -0.36 -8.49 24.65
C THR A 47 -0.59 -7.56 25.84
N ARG A 48 -1.04 -6.35 25.62
CA ARG A 48 -1.30 -5.36 26.66
C ARG A 48 -2.78 -5.28 27.00
N GLN A 49 -3.07 -4.85 28.22
CA GLN A 49 -4.43 -4.63 28.72
C GLN A 49 -4.61 -3.17 29.16
N GLY A 50 -5.86 -2.76 29.36
CA GLY A 50 -6.19 -1.43 29.86
C GLY A 50 -5.91 -0.31 28.86
N ARG A 51 -5.31 0.80 29.33
CA ARG A 51 -5.15 2.05 28.57
C ARG A 51 -4.31 1.88 27.30
N ILE A 52 -3.24 1.09 27.33
CA ILE A 52 -2.32 0.93 26.19
C ILE A 52 -3.04 0.25 25.01
N ALA A 53 -3.74 -0.86 25.28
CA ALA A 53 -4.53 -1.55 24.27
C ALA A 53 -5.62 -0.65 23.68
N ALA A 54 -6.33 0.10 24.53
CA ALA A 54 -7.38 1.03 24.11
C ALA A 54 -6.82 2.18 23.23
N ILE A 55 -5.65 2.74 23.56
CA ILE A 55 -5.00 3.76 22.74
C ILE A 55 -4.61 3.17 21.38
N ALA A 56 -3.97 2.01 21.34
CA ALA A 56 -3.57 1.36 20.08
C ALA A 56 -4.78 1.07 19.18
N GLU A 57 -5.91 0.65 19.76
CA GLU A 57 -7.17 0.45 19.04
C GLU A 57 -7.74 1.75 18.48
N ARG A 58 -7.78 2.82 19.30
CA ARG A 58 -8.26 4.14 18.87
C ARG A 58 -7.42 4.71 17.74
N VAL A 59 -6.09 4.58 17.80
CA VAL A 59 -5.18 4.99 16.73
C VAL A 59 -5.49 4.24 15.43
N SER A 60 -5.62 2.92 15.49
CA SER A 60 -5.96 2.10 14.33
C SER A 60 -7.32 2.49 13.74
N THR A 61 -8.33 2.69 14.59
CA THR A 61 -9.68 3.08 14.16
C THR A 61 -9.71 4.49 13.55
N PHE A 62 -9.01 5.44 14.16
CA PHE A 62 -8.89 6.80 13.65
C PHE A 62 -8.26 6.84 12.26
N LEU A 63 -7.11 6.19 12.08
CA LEU A 63 -6.41 6.16 10.79
C LEU A 63 -7.25 5.50 9.68
N ARG A 64 -8.10 4.53 10.02
CA ARG A 64 -9.02 3.92 9.07
C ARG A 64 -10.19 4.84 8.68
N GLY A 65 -10.59 5.72 9.57
CA GLY A 65 -11.68 6.67 9.33
C GLY A 65 -11.28 7.90 8.52
N VAL A 66 -9.98 8.21 8.46
CA VAL A 66 -9.49 9.37 7.71
C VAL A 66 -9.24 9.01 6.25
N PRO A 67 -9.73 9.79 5.28
CA PRO A 67 -9.44 9.56 3.86
C PRO A 67 -7.93 9.55 3.60
N THR A 68 -7.44 8.54 2.87
CA THR A 68 -6.01 8.38 2.58
C THR A 68 -5.40 9.63 1.92
N LEU A 69 -6.15 10.26 1.01
CA LEU A 69 -5.71 11.49 0.35
C LEU A 69 -5.45 12.62 1.36
N ALA A 70 -6.35 12.78 2.34
CA ALA A 70 -6.16 13.79 3.39
C ALA A 70 -4.90 13.52 4.22
N LEU A 71 -4.60 12.25 4.50
CA LEU A 71 -3.38 11.86 5.22
C LEU A 71 -2.10 12.12 4.40
N ILE A 72 -2.15 11.94 3.08
CA ILE A 72 -1.03 12.28 2.19
C ILE A 72 -0.80 13.79 2.22
N PHE A 73 -1.84 14.60 2.05
CA PHE A 73 -1.73 16.07 2.13
C PHE A 73 -1.21 16.50 3.50
N TYR A 74 -1.77 15.97 4.58
CA TYR A 74 -1.35 16.29 5.94
C TYR A 74 0.14 15.97 6.15
N ALA A 75 0.60 14.80 5.72
CA ALA A 75 2.01 14.41 5.83
C ALA A 75 2.92 15.35 5.03
N VAL A 76 2.52 15.75 3.83
CA VAL A 76 3.35 16.63 2.98
C VAL A 76 3.43 18.05 3.50
N PHE A 77 2.33 18.60 4.01
CA PHE A 77 2.28 20.00 4.46
C PHE A 77 2.73 20.19 5.92
N VAL A 78 2.54 19.18 6.77
CA VAL A 78 2.91 19.27 8.20
C VAL A 78 4.35 18.86 8.44
N LEU A 79 4.85 17.84 7.73
CA LEU A 79 6.24 17.42 7.91
C LEU A 79 7.20 18.45 7.29
N PRO A 80 8.22 18.88 8.02
CA PRO A 80 9.21 19.80 7.50
C PRO A 80 9.96 19.19 6.31
N SER A 81 10.38 20.05 5.39
CA SER A 81 11.17 19.63 4.22
C SER A 81 12.64 19.44 4.56
N GLU A 82 13.08 19.99 5.68
CA GLU A 82 14.45 19.89 6.18
C GLU A 82 14.44 19.66 7.69
N PHE A 83 15.24 18.71 8.14
CA PHE A 83 15.52 18.46 9.54
C PHE A 83 16.99 18.77 9.82
N THR A 84 17.24 19.74 10.67
CA THR A 84 18.57 19.96 11.22
C THR A 84 18.79 19.02 12.41
N LEU A 85 19.79 18.13 12.29
CA LEU A 85 20.18 17.24 13.39
C LEU A 85 20.78 18.08 14.53
N PRO A 86 20.24 17.99 15.76
CA PRO A 86 20.79 18.71 16.91
C PRO A 86 22.27 18.33 17.13
N GLY A 87 23.15 19.33 17.16
CA GLY A 87 24.56 19.16 17.45
C GLY A 87 25.49 18.87 16.26
N SER A 88 24.97 18.55 15.07
CA SER A 88 25.81 18.27 13.88
C SER A 88 25.78 19.36 12.82
N GLY A 89 24.78 20.27 12.85
CA GLY A 89 24.58 21.28 11.81
C GLY A 89 24.20 20.71 10.42
N VAL A 90 24.00 19.39 10.31
CA VAL A 90 23.64 18.73 9.05
C VAL A 90 22.14 18.89 8.82
N ALA A 91 21.76 19.53 7.71
CA ALA A 91 20.38 19.60 7.25
C ALA A 91 20.07 18.34 6.41
N LEU A 92 19.12 17.53 6.87
CA LEU A 92 18.59 16.38 6.15
C LEU A 92 17.35 16.83 5.35
N HIS A 93 17.45 16.80 4.03
CA HIS A 93 16.32 17.08 3.15
C HIS A 93 15.38 15.86 3.07
N VAL A 94 14.09 16.08 3.33
CA VAL A 94 13.04 15.05 3.21
C VAL A 94 12.30 15.24 1.89
N PRO A 95 12.54 14.39 0.90
CA PRO A 95 11.90 14.51 -0.41
C PRO A 95 10.40 14.23 -0.33
N GLN A 96 9.63 14.79 -1.26
CA GLN A 96 8.17 14.71 -1.31
C GLN A 96 7.66 13.26 -1.32
N TRP A 97 8.35 12.36 -2.02
CA TRP A 97 7.95 10.95 -2.08
C TRP A 97 7.99 10.26 -0.70
N VAL A 98 8.94 10.62 0.17
CA VAL A 98 9.01 10.08 1.54
C VAL A 98 7.78 10.51 2.34
N LYS A 99 7.41 11.78 2.25
CA LYS A 99 6.22 12.31 2.91
C LYS A 99 4.94 11.65 2.38
N ALA A 100 4.86 11.44 1.05
CA ALA A 100 3.75 10.72 0.44
C ALA A 100 3.66 9.26 0.93
N VAL A 101 4.80 8.56 1.06
CA VAL A 101 4.89 7.21 1.64
C VAL A 101 4.37 7.20 3.07
N ILE A 102 4.74 8.17 3.91
CA ILE A 102 4.27 8.28 5.29
C ILE A 102 2.75 8.44 5.34
N GLY A 103 2.20 9.37 4.56
CA GLY A 103 0.75 9.58 4.49
C GLY A 103 0.00 8.34 3.98
N LEU A 104 0.51 7.72 2.91
CA LEU A 104 -0.07 6.53 2.30
C LEU A 104 0.02 5.30 3.22
N SER A 105 1.03 5.21 4.10
CA SER A 105 1.24 4.08 5.01
C SER A 105 0.16 3.93 6.08
N ALA A 106 -0.63 4.97 6.34
CA ALA A 106 -1.67 4.96 7.37
C ALA A 106 -2.78 3.93 7.11
N ALA A 107 -3.19 3.75 5.85
CA ALA A 107 -4.15 2.73 5.48
C ALA A 107 -3.61 1.29 5.69
N PRO A 108 -2.44 0.90 5.13
CA PRO A 108 -1.81 -0.39 5.43
C PRO A 108 -1.58 -0.63 6.93
N LEU A 109 -1.20 0.39 7.70
CA LEU A 109 -1.02 0.30 9.15
C LEU A 109 -2.30 -0.15 9.84
N SER A 110 -3.39 0.55 9.58
CA SER A 110 -4.68 0.27 10.17
C SER A 110 -5.21 -1.10 9.76
N PHE A 111 -5.17 -1.44 8.47
CA PHE A 111 -5.61 -2.74 7.95
C PHE A 111 -4.78 -3.89 8.48
N THR A 112 -3.46 -3.75 8.56
CA THR A 112 -2.58 -4.80 9.09
C THR A 112 -2.82 -5.01 10.58
N SER A 113 -2.97 -3.92 11.36
CA SER A 113 -3.29 -4.01 12.78
C SER A 113 -4.59 -4.78 13.02
N GLU A 114 -5.67 -4.44 12.29
CA GLU A 114 -6.96 -5.09 12.45
C GLU A 114 -6.92 -6.56 12.02
N SER A 115 -6.37 -6.83 10.85
CA SER A 115 -6.30 -8.19 10.30
C SER A 115 -5.46 -9.12 11.17
N LEU A 116 -4.36 -8.64 11.75
CA LEU A 116 -3.53 -9.44 12.66
C LEU A 116 -4.22 -9.71 13.99
N VAL A 117 -4.98 -8.75 14.55
CA VAL A 117 -5.77 -8.97 15.76
C VAL A 117 -6.84 -10.04 15.51
N VAL A 118 -7.54 -9.96 14.38
CA VAL A 118 -8.54 -10.96 13.99
C VAL A 118 -7.90 -12.33 13.78
N ALA A 119 -6.79 -12.40 13.07
CA ALA A 119 -6.05 -13.64 12.83
C ALA A 119 -5.55 -14.26 14.15
N HIS A 120 -5.02 -13.45 15.07
CA HIS A 120 -4.59 -13.93 16.38
C HIS A 120 -5.75 -14.51 17.20
N ARG A 121 -6.91 -13.85 17.22
CA ARG A 121 -8.11 -14.34 17.93
C ARG A 121 -8.61 -15.64 17.32
N ALA A 122 -8.60 -15.76 15.98
CA ALA A 122 -8.98 -16.99 15.28
C ALA A 122 -8.00 -18.15 15.61
N TRP A 123 -6.71 -17.86 15.57
CA TRP A 123 -5.66 -18.82 15.96
C TRP A 123 -5.86 -19.35 17.40
N ARG A 124 -6.12 -18.45 18.34
CA ARG A 124 -6.38 -18.81 19.75
C ARG A 124 -7.61 -19.68 19.93
N ARG A 125 -8.58 -19.62 19.03
CA ARG A 125 -9.78 -20.47 19.02
C ARG A 125 -9.58 -21.80 18.27
N GLY A 126 -8.41 -22.03 17.69
CA GLY A 126 -8.12 -23.21 16.87
C GLY A 126 -8.63 -23.13 15.44
N ASP A 127 -9.21 -21.99 15.02
CA ASP A 127 -9.68 -21.76 13.66
C ASP A 127 -8.54 -21.26 12.78
N ILE A 128 -7.72 -22.20 12.33
CA ILE A 128 -6.53 -21.92 11.52
C ILE A 128 -6.93 -21.41 10.13
N GLY A 129 -8.07 -21.87 9.60
CA GLY A 129 -8.58 -21.38 8.31
C GLY A 129 -8.86 -19.89 8.35
N ALA A 130 -9.59 -19.42 9.37
CA ALA A 130 -9.88 -18.01 9.57
C ALA A 130 -8.60 -17.18 9.85
N ALA A 131 -7.63 -17.74 10.58
CA ALA A 131 -6.36 -17.07 10.84
C ALA A 131 -5.56 -16.82 9.53
N LEU A 132 -5.55 -17.79 8.62
CA LEU A 132 -4.84 -17.68 7.35
C LEU A 132 -5.47 -16.69 6.35
N LEU A 133 -6.72 -16.26 6.57
CA LEU A 133 -7.35 -15.21 5.75
C LEU A 133 -6.64 -13.85 5.87
N PHE A 134 -5.76 -13.68 6.86
CA PHE A 134 -4.88 -12.52 6.92
C PHE A 134 -4.06 -12.32 5.63
N ILE A 135 -3.50 -13.39 5.07
CA ILE A 135 -2.59 -13.31 3.91
C ILE A 135 -3.27 -12.70 2.68
N PRO A 136 -4.40 -13.22 2.18
CA PRO A 136 -5.06 -12.62 1.01
C PRO A 136 -5.61 -11.22 1.30
N THR A 137 -5.99 -10.93 2.53
CA THR A 137 -6.43 -9.58 2.92
C THR A 137 -5.26 -8.60 2.86
N TRP A 138 -4.10 -8.98 3.37
CA TRP A 138 -2.89 -8.16 3.33
C TRP A 138 -2.41 -7.90 1.89
N ILE A 139 -2.48 -8.91 1.00
CA ILE A 139 -2.12 -8.71 -0.40
C ILE A 139 -3.08 -7.72 -1.08
N ASN A 140 -4.38 -7.75 -0.74
CA ASN A 140 -5.34 -6.78 -1.25
C ASN A 140 -5.05 -5.33 -0.80
N VAL A 141 -4.49 -5.16 0.40
CA VAL A 141 -4.03 -3.84 0.89
C VAL A 141 -2.93 -3.27 0.00
N PHE A 142 -2.03 -4.10 -0.52
CA PHE A 142 -1.04 -3.65 -1.49
C PHE A 142 -1.71 -3.08 -2.75
N LEU A 143 -2.71 -3.76 -3.27
CA LEU A 143 -3.43 -3.32 -4.48
C LEU A 143 -4.12 -1.97 -4.27
N ILE A 144 -4.78 -1.81 -3.12
CA ILE A 144 -5.41 -0.53 -2.73
C ILE A 144 -4.35 0.58 -2.63
N SER A 145 -3.22 0.31 -1.97
CA SER A 145 -2.14 1.28 -1.82
C SER A 145 -1.48 1.61 -3.15
N PHE A 146 -1.35 0.64 -4.05
CA PHE A 146 -0.82 0.85 -5.39
C PHE A 146 -1.73 1.80 -6.20
N ILE A 147 -3.04 1.59 -6.20
CA ILE A 147 -3.98 2.50 -6.86
C ILE A 147 -3.94 3.89 -6.22
N ALA A 148 -3.92 3.95 -4.88
CA ALA A 148 -3.88 5.20 -4.13
C ALA A 148 -2.55 5.97 -4.30
N SER A 149 -1.45 5.31 -4.71
CA SER A 149 -0.17 5.98 -4.96
C SER A 149 -0.25 7.03 -6.07
N SER A 150 -1.22 6.93 -6.99
CA SER A 150 -1.46 7.94 -8.03
C SER A 150 -1.85 9.32 -7.45
N ALA A 151 -2.40 9.35 -6.24
CA ALA A 151 -2.71 10.60 -5.55
C ALA A 151 -1.45 11.40 -5.14
N SER A 152 -0.27 10.76 -5.14
CA SER A 152 1.01 11.43 -4.86
C SER A 152 1.38 12.48 -5.91
N SER A 153 0.78 12.43 -7.12
CA SER A 153 0.91 13.48 -8.14
C SER A 153 0.47 14.83 -7.62
N LEU A 154 -0.58 14.87 -6.82
CA LEU A 154 -1.18 16.09 -6.28
C LEU A 154 -0.27 16.81 -5.27
N VAL A 155 0.71 16.11 -4.73
CA VAL A 155 1.68 16.65 -3.77
C VAL A 155 3.09 16.76 -4.37
N GLY A 156 3.20 16.76 -5.70
CA GLY A 156 4.44 17.03 -6.41
C GLY A 156 5.38 15.84 -6.60
N VAL A 157 4.90 14.60 -6.41
CA VAL A 157 5.69 13.41 -6.74
C VAL A 157 5.57 13.11 -8.24
N SER A 158 6.71 12.95 -8.92
CA SER A 158 6.77 12.67 -10.36
C SER A 158 6.54 11.17 -10.66
N GLU A 159 5.33 10.70 -10.36
CA GLU A 159 4.84 9.36 -10.69
C GLU A 159 4.05 9.38 -12.03
N LEU A 160 3.37 8.30 -12.39
CA LEU A 160 2.74 8.12 -13.71
C LEU A 160 1.76 9.25 -14.06
N VAL A 161 0.84 9.62 -13.15
CA VAL A 161 -0.17 10.67 -13.43
C VAL A 161 0.48 12.03 -13.59
N SER A 162 1.46 12.37 -12.75
CA SER A 162 2.27 13.58 -12.88
C SER A 162 2.97 13.63 -14.22
N ARG A 163 3.52 12.51 -14.70
CA ARG A 163 4.18 12.42 -16.01
C ARG A 163 3.21 12.49 -17.17
N CYS A 164 2.00 11.92 -17.05
CA CYS A 164 0.93 12.13 -18.03
C CYS A 164 0.61 13.62 -18.18
N ASN A 165 0.49 14.34 -17.07
CA ASN A 165 0.25 15.78 -17.08
C ASN A 165 1.40 16.55 -17.75
N THR A 166 2.65 16.13 -17.52
CA THR A 166 3.83 16.71 -18.18
C THR A 166 3.79 16.52 -19.70
N VAL A 167 3.44 15.31 -20.16
CA VAL A 167 3.29 15.02 -21.60
C VAL A 167 2.20 15.89 -22.22
N ILE A 168 1.04 15.98 -21.56
CA ILE A 168 -0.10 16.78 -22.04
C ILE A 168 0.27 18.28 -22.09
N ALA A 169 0.97 18.77 -21.07
CA ALA A 169 1.42 20.17 -21.04
C ALA A 169 2.42 20.49 -22.16
N ALA A 170 3.28 19.54 -22.50
CA ALA A 170 4.28 19.71 -23.57
C ALA A 170 3.71 19.61 -25.00
N THR A 171 2.62 18.83 -25.18
CA THR A 171 2.12 18.47 -26.53
C THR A 171 0.73 19.00 -26.83
N GLY A 172 0.04 19.55 -25.84
CA GLY A 172 -1.29 20.14 -25.99
C GLY A 172 -2.43 19.22 -25.54
N THR A 173 -3.60 19.82 -25.35
CA THR A 173 -4.77 19.12 -24.79
C THR A 173 -5.42 18.10 -25.73
N SER A 174 -5.11 18.14 -27.02
CA SER A 174 -5.63 17.19 -28.02
C SER A 174 -5.23 15.74 -27.74
N VAL A 175 -4.09 15.51 -27.06
CA VAL A 175 -3.60 14.18 -26.70
C VAL A 175 -4.03 13.74 -25.29
N MET A 176 -4.76 14.57 -24.55
CA MET A 176 -5.11 14.32 -23.15
C MET A 176 -5.84 12.98 -22.97
N VAL A 177 -6.89 12.74 -23.74
CA VAL A 177 -7.70 11.52 -23.63
C VAL A 177 -6.88 10.26 -23.99
N PRO A 178 -6.18 10.20 -25.14
CA PRO A 178 -5.30 9.06 -25.45
C PRO A 178 -4.25 8.78 -24.38
N VAL A 179 -3.59 9.80 -23.83
CA VAL A 179 -2.55 9.66 -22.82
C VAL A 179 -3.13 9.08 -21.52
N TYR A 180 -4.25 9.61 -21.03
CA TYR A 180 -4.87 9.08 -19.81
C TYR A 180 -5.42 7.65 -19.98
N ILE A 181 -6.01 7.31 -21.13
CA ILE A 181 -6.45 5.94 -21.41
C ILE A 181 -5.22 5.00 -21.40
N TYR A 182 -4.14 5.41 -22.07
CA TYR A 182 -2.91 4.62 -22.10
C TYR A 182 -2.30 4.44 -20.71
N CYS A 183 -2.25 5.48 -19.89
CA CYS A 183 -1.75 5.41 -18.51
C CYS A 183 -2.66 4.56 -17.60
N SER A 184 -3.98 4.68 -17.77
CA SER A 184 -4.94 3.84 -17.03
C SER A 184 -4.75 2.36 -17.31
N PHE A 185 -4.34 2.01 -18.53
CA PHE A 185 -4.07 0.63 -18.90
C PHE A 185 -2.97 -0.01 -18.04
N TYR A 186 -1.92 0.72 -17.64
CA TYR A 186 -0.89 0.21 -16.72
C TYR A 186 -1.49 -0.20 -15.37
N PHE A 187 -2.37 0.63 -14.80
CA PHE A 187 -3.04 0.32 -13.53
C PHE A 187 -3.99 -0.87 -13.66
N VAL A 188 -4.81 -0.89 -14.72
CA VAL A 188 -5.79 -1.96 -14.96
C VAL A 188 -5.10 -3.30 -15.16
N VAL A 189 -4.09 -3.36 -16.03
CA VAL A 189 -3.36 -4.62 -16.29
C VAL A 189 -2.68 -5.11 -15.02
N THR A 190 -2.02 -4.23 -14.27
CA THR A 190 -1.37 -4.60 -13.02
C THR A 190 -2.39 -5.10 -12.00
N ALA A 191 -3.53 -4.42 -11.85
CA ALA A 191 -4.60 -4.84 -10.94
C ALA A 191 -5.17 -6.22 -11.32
N LEU A 192 -5.40 -6.46 -12.62
CA LEU A 192 -5.89 -7.75 -13.11
C LEU A 192 -4.88 -8.87 -12.88
N VAL A 193 -3.60 -8.64 -13.22
CA VAL A 193 -2.52 -9.62 -12.98
C VAL A 193 -2.40 -9.94 -11.49
N PHE A 194 -2.39 -8.92 -10.64
CA PHE A 194 -2.30 -9.11 -9.19
C PHE A 194 -3.51 -9.88 -8.64
N THR A 195 -4.72 -9.51 -9.06
CA THR A 195 -5.95 -10.21 -8.65
C THR A 195 -5.96 -11.67 -9.09
N ALA A 196 -5.51 -11.95 -10.32
CA ALA A 196 -5.38 -13.31 -10.81
C ALA A 196 -4.34 -14.13 -10.03
N LEU A 197 -3.19 -13.53 -9.69
CA LEU A 197 -2.16 -14.16 -8.85
C LEU A 197 -2.70 -14.48 -7.46
N VAL A 198 -3.39 -13.53 -6.84
CA VAL A 198 -4.02 -13.73 -5.51
C VAL A 198 -5.08 -14.84 -5.58
N GLY A 199 -5.90 -14.86 -6.62
CA GLY A 199 -6.89 -15.92 -6.84
C GLY A 199 -6.24 -17.30 -6.91
N ARG A 200 -5.20 -17.44 -7.73
CA ARG A 200 -4.42 -18.69 -7.82
C ARG A 200 -3.74 -19.08 -6.51
N PHE A 201 -3.24 -18.10 -5.75
CA PHE A 201 -2.61 -18.37 -4.46
C PHE A 201 -3.63 -18.90 -3.44
N LYS A 202 -4.83 -18.33 -3.38
CA LYS A 202 -5.91 -18.80 -2.47
C LYS A 202 -6.30 -20.26 -2.75
N THR A 203 -6.32 -20.67 -4.02
CA THR A 203 -6.71 -22.03 -4.44
C THR A 203 -5.52 -22.99 -4.56
N SER A 204 -4.32 -22.52 -4.26
CA SER A 204 -3.11 -23.32 -4.43
C SER A 204 -3.02 -24.48 -3.42
N ALA A 205 -2.43 -25.60 -3.88
CA ALA A 205 -2.10 -26.73 -3.02
C ALA A 205 -1.17 -26.35 -1.84
N PHE A 206 -0.42 -25.27 -1.98
CA PHE A 206 0.42 -24.72 -0.92
C PHE A 206 -0.42 -24.24 0.27
N MET A 207 -1.46 -23.42 0.04
CA MET A 207 -2.36 -22.96 1.11
C MET A 207 -3.09 -24.12 1.78
N ALA A 208 -3.59 -25.09 0.99
CA ALA A 208 -4.20 -26.31 1.53
C ALA A 208 -3.20 -27.13 2.37
N GLY A 209 -1.96 -27.23 1.91
CA GLY A 209 -0.88 -27.92 2.63
C GLY A 209 -0.50 -27.23 3.94
N VAL A 210 -0.38 -25.91 3.92
CA VAL A 210 -0.09 -25.10 5.11
C VAL A 210 -1.22 -25.24 6.13
N GLN A 211 -2.46 -25.09 5.70
CA GLN A 211 -3.64 -25.26 6.56
C GLN A 211 -3.66 -26.63 7.22
N ARG A 212 -3.46 -27.71 6.46
CA ARG A 212 -3.43 -29.10 6.96
C ARG A 212 -2.32 -29.29 8.00
N ARG A 213 -1.10 -28.81 7.74
CA ARG A 213 0.03 -28.93 8.68
C ARG A 213 -0.22 -28.20 9.99
N LEU A 214 -0.75 -26.98 9.92
CA LEU A 214 -1.03 -26.15 11.08
C LEU A 214 -2.18 -26.74 11.92
N THR A 215 -3.21 -27.29 11.28
CA THR A 215 -4.31 -27.98 11.98
C THR A 215 -3.81 -29.18 12.75
N LEU A 216 -2.94 -30.00 12.14
CA LEU A 216 -2.34 -31.16 12.80
C LEU A 216 -1.41 -30.77 13.98
N SER A 217 -0.65 -29.69 13.85
CA SER A 217 0.21 -29.20 14.92
C SER A 217 -0.60 -28.68 16.12
N HIS A 218 -1.69 -27.99 15.84
CA HIS A 218 -2.58 -27.45 16.88
C HIS A 218 -3.30 -28.59 17.65
N ALA A 219 -3.78 -29.59 16.93
CA ALA A 219 -4.41 -30.78 17.57
C ALA A 219 -3.44 -31.54 18.50
N ARG A 220 -2.16 -31.62 18.11
CA ARG A 220 -1.12 -32.24 18.98
C ARG A 220 -0.80 -31.43 20.24
N SER A 221 -0.88 -30.10 20.16
CA SER A 221 -0.61 -29.24 21.33
C SER A 221 -1.78 -29.21 22.34
N SER A 222 -3.01 -29.43 21.88
CA SER A 222 -4.21 -29.46 22.75
C SER A 222 -4.44 -30.80 23.40
N SER A 223 -3.73 -31.85 22.99
CA SER A 223 -3.80 -33.21 23.57
C SER A 223 -2.73 -33.49 24.65
N ARG A 224 -1.91 -32.49 24.96
CA ARG A 224 -0.94 -32.49 26.06
C ARG A 224 -1.37 -31.54 27.18
#